data_b29ef3a6382b13ffbf54aa223927ec70
#
_entry.id   b29ef3a6382b13ffbf54aa223927ec70
#
_cell.length_a   1.000
_cell.length_b   1.000
_cell.length_c   1.000
_cell.angle_alpha   90.00
_cell.angle_beta   90.00
_cell.angle_gamma   90.00
#
_symmetry.space_group_name_H-M   'P 1'
#
loop_
_entity.id
_entity.type
_entity.pdbx_description
1 polymer ?
#
loop_
_entity_poly.entity_id
_entity_poly.type
_entity_poly.pdbx_seq_one_letter_code
_entity_poly.pdbx_strand_id
1 'polypeptide(L)'
;SEPNRLVAAFADYLACETGDSYAGWYAGECRELLRRDYELRLYRMCTEQDYNTAFPAGADKMVWYKDAGEVAMHSAPEDVEKDLALSFRSSTFGSGSHTTASQNAFNLLYKGVDVYRSTGYYQNFSDAHNLMSYRHTRAHNSLLVNGIGQPYSTEGYGSVMRAMGGQHISYCLGDASHAYRSISNDPMWVDYFKQAGIEQTPENGFGATPLTKYRRHVLMLHPHTVIVYDELEASEAVRWEWLLHS
;
A
#
# COMPACT_ATOMS: atom_id res chain seq x y z
N SER A 1 -8.68 -0.40 -11.83
CA SER A 1 -9.81 0.31 -11.17
C SER A 1 -10.19 1.52 -12.02
N GLU A 2 -11.48 1.82 -12.14
CA GLU A 2 -11.91 3.04 -12.82
C GLU A 2 -11.33 4.28 -12.13
N PRO A 3 -10.91 5.30 -12.89
CA PRO A 3 -10.37 6.53 -12.33
C PRO A 3 -11.39 7.22 -11.42
N ASN A 4 -10.94 7.74 -10.28
CA ASN A 4 -11.81 8.49 -9.40
C ASN A 4 -12.11 9.87 -10.00
N ARG A 5 -13.39 10.19 -10.14
CA ARG A 5 -13.91 11.45 -10.71
C ARG A 5 -13.30 12.70 -10.09
N LEU A 6 -13.23 12.76 -8.74
CA LEU A 6 -12.69 13.92 -8.03
C LEU A 6 -11.18 14.05 -8.21
N VAL A 7 -10.45 12.93 -8.25
CA VAL A 7 -9.00 12.94 -8.50
C VAL A 7 -8.72 13.40 -9.93
N ALA A 8 -9.52 12.94 -10.91
CA ALA A 8 -9.40 13.38 -12.29
C ALA A 8 -9.65 14.90 -12.45
N ALA A 9 -10.68 15.43 -11.77
CA ALA A 9 -10.99 16.87 -11.78
C ALA A 9 -9.88 17.69 -11.10
N PHE A 10 -9.33 17.19 -10.00
CA PHE A 10 -8.23 17.87 -9.30
C PHE A 10 -6.94 17.89 -10.12
N ALA A 11 -6.65 16.78 -10.82
CA ALA A 11 -5.51 16.73 -11.73
C ALA A 11 -5.66 17.71 -12.91
N ASP A 12 -6.87 17.80 -13.51
CA ASP A 12 -7.17 18.77 -14.54
C ASP A 12 -6.98 20.21 -14.06
N TYR A 13 -7.46 20.53 -12.86
CA TYR A 13 -7.24 21.81 -12.22
C TYR A 13 -5.75 22.13 -12.01
N LEU A 14 -5.00 21.19 -11.43
CA LEU A 14 -3.57 21.37 -11.18
C LEU A 14 -2.80 21.59 -12.48
N ALA A 15 -3.11 20.82 -13.52
CA ALA A 15 -2.48 20.96 -14.83
C ALA A 15 -2.71 22.36 -15.42
N CYS A 16 -3.95 22.87 -15.32
CA CYS A 16 -4.30 24.20 -15.79
C CYS A 16 -3.59 25.33 -15.00
N GLU A 17 -3.58 25.22 -13.67
CA GLU A 17 -3.10 26.32 -12.80
C GLU A 17 -1.57 26.33 -12.63
N THR A 18 -0.94 25.15 -12.64
CA THR A 18 0.47 25.02 -12.29
C THR A 18 1.35 24.56 -13.44
N GLY A 19 0.77 24.00 -14.51
CA GLY A 19 1.49 23.35 -15.57
C GLY A 19 2.15 22.04 -15.14
N ASP A 20 1.70 21.42 -14.04
CA ASP A 20 2.25 20.15 -13.55
C ASP A 20 2.08 19.03 -14.58
N SER A 21 3.20 18.41 -14.99
CA SER A 21 3.22 17.45 -16.08
C SER A 21 2.61 16.10 -15.73
N TYR A 22 2.68 15.65 -14.47
CA TYR A 22 2.02 14.42 -14.03
C TYR A 22 0.51 14.60 -13.94
N ALA A 23 0.08 15.76 -13.43
CA ALA A 23 -1.34 16.12 -13.39
C ALA A 23 -1.92 16.21 -14.82
N GLY A 24 -1.18 16.82 -15.74
CA GLY A 24 -1.55 16.93 -17.16
C GLY A 24 -1.69 15.58 -17.85
N TRP A 25 -0.73 14.70 -17.65
CA TRP A 25 -0.80 13.33 -18.14
C TRP A 25 -2.00 12.58 -17.56
N TYR A 26 -2.17 12.56 -16.23
CA TYR A 26 -3.27 11.84 -15.58
C TYR A 26 -4.65 12.38 -16.02
N ALA A 27 -4.82 13.68 -16.11
CA ALA A 27 -6.04 14.29 -16.63
C ALA A 27 -6.28 13.92 -18.09
N GLY A 28 -5.22 13.78 -18.90
CA GLY A 28 -5.28 13.28 -20.28
C GLY A 28 -5.81 11.85 -20.36
N GLU A 29 -5.32 10.94 -19.51
CA GLU A 29 -5.81 9.57 -19.39
C GLU A 29 -7.29 9.52 -18.95
N CYS A 30 -7.72 10.47 -18.13
CA CYS A 30 -9.10 10.58 -17.63
C CYS A 30 -10.01 11.41 -18.53
N ARG A 31 -9.58 11.83 -19.72
CA ARG A 31 -10.29 12.77 -20.60
C ARG A 31 -11.74 12.35 -20.91
N GLU A 32 -11.99 11.08 -21.16
CA GLU A 32 -13.34 10.59 -21.43
C GLU A 32 -14.26 10.68 -20.19
N LEU A 33 -13.73 10.43 -18.99
CA LEU A 33 -14.46 10.62 -17.74
C LEU A 33 -14.81 12.10 -17.55
N LEU A 34 -13.85 13.00 -17.72
CA LEU A 34 -14.03 14.44 -17.60
C LEU A 34 -15.03 15.00 -18.60
N ARG A 35 -15.08 14.45 -19.82
CA ARG A 35 -16.04 14.86 -20.87
C ARG A 35 -17.47 14.40 -20.63
N ARG A 36 -17.66 13.23 -20.00
CA ARG A 36 -18.99 12.66 -19.73
C ARG A 36 -19.65 13.25 -18.50
N ASP A 37 -18.86 13.73 -17.56
CA ASP A 37 -19.38 14.31 -16.34
C ASP A 37 -19.83 15.76 -16.58
N TYR A 38 -21.14 16.01 -16.41
CA TYR A 38 -21.73 17.31 -16.71
C TYR A 38 -21.18 18.44 -15.84
N GLU A 39 -21.01 18.19 -14.53
CA GLU A 39 -20.52 19.21 -13.60
C GLU A 39 -19.05 19.55 -13.88
N LEU A 40 -18.22 18.54 -14.09
CA LEU A 40 -16.81 18.71 -14.44
C LEU A 40 -16.64 19.41 -15.79
N ARG A 41 -17.51 19.07 -16.77
CA ARG A 41 -17.49 19.74 -18.07
C ARG A 41 -17.83 21.21 -18.00
N LEU A 42 -18.80 21.58 -17.16
CA LEU A 42 -19.15 22.99 -16.94
C LEU A 42 -17.98 23.77 -16.31
N TYR A 43 -17.34 23.17 -15.31
CA TYR A 43 -16.14 23.74 -14.68
C TYR A 43 -15.01 23.94 -15.73
N ARG A 44 -14.74 22.95 -16.55
CA ARG A 44 -13.73 23.03 -17.60
C ARG A 44 -13.99 24.12 -18.64
N MET A 45 -15.23 24.34 -19.02
CA MET A 45 -15.62 25.44 -19.93
C MET A 45 -15.25 26.83 -19.36
N CYS A 46 -15.16 26.96 -18.04
CA CYS A 46 -14.77 28.19 -17.37
C CYS A 46 -13.26 28.32 -17.16
N THR A 47 -12.50 27.24 -17.27
CA THR A 47 -11.06 27.18 -16.94
C THR A 47 -10.20 26.74 -18.12
N GLU A 48 -10.75 26.75 -19.37
CA GLU A 48 -10.06 26.22 -20.54
C GLU A 48 -8.64 26.76 -20.71
N GLN A 49 -7.68 25.91 -20.40
CA GLN A 49 -6.28 26.05 -20.79
C GLN A 49 -5.80 24.72 -21.38
N ASP A 50 -5.06 24.79 -22.47
CA ASP A 50 -4.40 23.63 -23.02
C ASP A 50 -3.14 23.32 -22.19
N TYR A 51 -3.00 22.07 -21.76
CA TYR A 51 -1.82 21.56 -21.09
C TYR A 51 -1.30 20.29 -21.77
N ASN A 52 -0.04 19.98 -21.53
CA ASN A 52 0.60 18.79 -22.09
C ASN A 52 0.04 17.53 -21.41
N THR A 53 -0.45 16.57 -22.20
CA THR A 53 -0.98 15.28 -21.75
C THR A 53 -0.02 14.11 -21.98
N ALA A 54 1.18 14.37 -22.47
CA ALA A 54 2.19 13.33 -22.61
C ALA A 54 2.73 12.89 -21.24
N PHE A 55 3.09 11.61 -21.11
CA PHE A 55 3.78 11.13 -19.92
C PHE A 55 5.09 11.90 -19.72
N PRO A 56 5.42 12.35 -18.50
CA PRO A 56 6.60 13.17 -18.25
C PRO A 56 7.89 12.46 -18.62
N ALA A 57 8.70 13.08 -19.49
CA ALA A 57 9.98 12.53 -19.85
C ALA A 57 10.93 12.51 -18.63
N GLY A 58 11.59 11.38 -18.41
CA GLY A 58 12.52 11.21 -17.30
C GLY A 58 11.84 11.04 -15.94
N ALA A 59 10.59 10.58 -15.93
CA ALA A 59 9.87 10.23 -14.71
C ALA A 59 10.69 9.30 -13.81
N ASP A 60 10.65 9.58 -12.50
CA ASP A 60 11.34 8.75 -11.52
C ASP A 60 10.75 7.34 -11.48
N LYS A 61 11.62 6.34 -11.52
CA LYS A 61 11.23 4.92 -11.38
C LYS A 61 10.88 4.52 -9.95
N MET A 62 11.07 5.40 -9.00
CA MET A 62 10.71 5.18 -7.61
C MET A 62 10.27 6.48 -6.96
N VAL A 63 9.17 6.40 -6.22
CA VAL A 63 8.68 7.49 -5.37
C VAL A 63 8.59 7.00 -3.94
N TRP A 64 9.15 7.78 -3.01
CA TRP A 64 9.04 7.54 -1.58
C TRP A 64 8.17 8.61 -0.93
N TYR A 65 6.97 8.22 -0.50
CA TYR A 65 6.06 9.03 0.28
C TYR A 65 6.44 8.93 1.77
N LYS A 66 7.45 9.72 2.16
CA LYS A 66 8.11 9.61 3.49
C LYS A 66 7.12 9.69 4.65
N ASP A 67 6.21 10.65 4.60
CA ASP A 67 5.27 10.90 5.68
C ASP A 67 4.15 9.83 5.75
N ALA A 68 3.84 9.18 4.64
CA ALA A 68 2.89 8.08 4.60
C ALA A 68 3.54 6.71 4.93
N GLY A 69 4.85 6.59 4.79
CA GLY A 69 5.56 5.33 4.92
C GLY A 69 5.30 4.38 3.76
N GLU A 70 5.19 4.92 2.54
CA GLU A 70 4.91 4.15 1.34
C GLU A 70 5.96 4.39 0.26
N VAL A 71 6.24 3.33 -0.52
CA VAL A 71 7.16 3.38 -1.66
C VAL A 71 6.47 2.77 -2.87
N ALA A 72 6.55 3.46 -4.01
CA ALA A 72 6.16 2.92 -5.31
C ALA A 72 7.43 2.76 -6.17
N MET A 73 7.56 1.61 -6.83
CA MET A 73 8.66 1.31 -7.75
C MET A 73 8.09 0.88 -9.10
N HIS A 74 8.70 1.33 -10.17
CA HIS A 74 8.36 1.02 -11.55
C HIS A 74 9.59 0.70 -12.36
N SER A 75 9.51 -0.27 -13.24
CA SER A 75 10.59 -0.57 -14.20
C SER A 75 10.49 0.28 -15.46
N ALA A 76 9.27 0.56 -15.91
CA ALA A 76 8.94 1.33 -17.10
C ALA A 76 7.62 2.12 -16.89
N PRO A 77 7.64 3.19 -16.06
CA PRO A 77 6.42 3.91 -15.67
C PRO A 77 5.67 4.54 -16.86
N GLU A 78 6.37 4.74 -17.98
CA GLU A 78 5.82 5.29 -19.23
C GLU A 78 5.07 4.27 -20.11
N ASP A 79 5.25 2.95 -19.84
CA ASP A 79 4.70 1.88 -20.69
C ASP A 79 4.19 0.71 -19.84
N VAL A 80 2.89 0.72 -19.55
CA VAL A 80 2.24 -0.30 -18.71
C VAL A 80 2.42 -1.73 -19.24
N GLU A 81 2.56 -1.90 -20.57
CA GLU A 81 2.74 -3.21 -21.19
C GLU A 81 4.15 -3.80 -20.97
N LYS A 82 5.06 -3.01 -20.44
CA LYS A 82 6.42 -3.43 -20.08
C LYS A 82 6.70 -3.28 -18.60
N ASP A 83 5.85 -2.57 -17.88
CA ASP A 83 6.11 -2.19 -16.50
C ASP A 83 5.99 -3.37 -15.53
N LEU A 84 6.96 -3.46 -14.64
CA LEU A 84 6.90 -4.19 -13.38
C LEU A 84 6.76 -3.14 -12.29
N ALA A 85 5.59 -3.09 -11.66
CA ALA A 85 5.26 -2.12 -10.62
C ALA A 85 5.18 -2.81 -9.26
N LEU A 86 5.71 -2.18 -8.22
CA LEU A 86 5.65 -2.66 -6.84
C LEU A 86 5.27 -1.51 -5.92
N SER A 87 4.29 -1.76 -5.06
CA SER A 87 4.02 -0.91 -3.91
C SER A 87 4.48 -1.58 -2.63
N PHE A 88 5.08 -0.82 -1.72
CA PHE A 88 5.55 -1.28 -0.42
C PHE A 88 5.08 -0.32 0.67
N ARG A 89 4.65 -0.88 1.81
CA ARG A 89 4.17 -0.09 2.94
C ARG A 89 4.87 -0.50 4.24
N SER A 90 5.40 0.49 4.95
CA SER A 90 5.83 0.40 6.34
C SER A 90 5.62 1.78 6.98
N SER A 91 4.48 1.96 7.66
CA SER A 91 3.98 3.28 8.06
C SER A 91 4.05 3.49 9.57
N THR A 92 4.44 4.70 9.98
CA THR A 92 4.45 5.13 11.39
C THR A 92 3.04 5.33 11.98
N PHE A 93 2.01 5.33 11.13
CA PHE A 93 0.62 5.47 11.58
C PHE A 93 -0.04 4.15 12.01
N GLY A 94 0.68 3.03 11.95
CA GLY A 94 0.17 1.73 12.33
C GLY A 94 -0.99 1.27 11.44
N SER A 95 -2.04 0.70 12.05
CA SER A 95 -3.21 0.14 11.38
C SER A 95 -4.53 0.61 12.00
N GLY A 96 -4.64 1.91 12.25
CA GLY A 96 -5.89 2.54 12.71
C GLY A 96 -6.85 2.86 11.56
N SER A 97 -8.14 3.10 11.85
CA SER A 97 -9.16 3.51 10.87
C SER A 97 -9.26 2.59 9.65
N HIS A 98 -9.13 3.10 8.44
CA HIS A 98 -9.21 2.34 7.19
C HIS A 98 -7.91 1.58 6.82
N THR A 99 -6.82 1.81 7.52
CA THR A 99 -5.56 1.09 7.25
C THR A 99 -5.58 -0.33 7.79
N THR A 100 -4.91 -1.23 7.10
CA THR A 100 -4.83 -2.66 7.45
C THR A 100 -3.58 -2.98 8.27
N ALA A 101 -3.59 -4.10 8.98
CA ALA A 101 -2.44 -4.61 9.75
C ALA A 101 -1.40 -5.24 8.79
N SER A 102 -0.72 -4.41 8.00
CA SER A 102 0.08 -4.80 6.85
C SER A 102 1.43 -4.09 6.76
N GLN A 103 2.09 -3.87 7.91
CA GLN A 103 3.44 -3.32 7.89
C GLN A 103 4.41 -4.27 7.17
N ASN A 104 5.33 -3.73 6.40
CA ASN A 104 6.24 -4.45 5.52
C ASN A 104 5.54 -5.32 4.45
N ALA A 105 4.28 -5.05 4.12
CA ALA A 105 3.61 -5.70 3.01
C ALA A 105 3.96 -5.03 1.67
N PHE A 106 3.88 -5.80 0.59
CA PHE A 106 4.04 -5.31 -0.77
C PHE A 106 2.94 -5.87 -1.68
N ASN A 107 2.68 -5.17 -2.79
CA ASN A 107 1.92 -5.69 -3.91
C ASN A 107 2.78 -5.59 -5.17
N LEU A 108 2.58 -6.51 -6.09
CA LEU A 108 3.32 -6.60 -7.34
C LEU A 108 2.37 -6.70 -8.52
N LEU A 109 2.56 -5.83 -9.50
CA LEU A 109 1.86 -5.85 -10.77
C LEU A 109 2.88 -6.07 -11.90
N TYR A 110 2.46 -6.79 -12.93
CA TYR A 110 3.22 -6.89 -14.17
C TYR A 110 2.30 -6.67 -15.36
N LYS A 111 2.67 -5.73 -16.21
CA LYS A 111 1.86 -5.33 -17.38
C LYS A 111 0.43 -4.91 -16.99
N GLY A 112 0.29 -4.17 -15.90
CA GLY A 112 -1.01 -3.70 -15.40
C GLY A 112 -1.88 -4.79 -14.74
N VAL A 113 -1.40 -6.03 -14.64
CA VAL A 113 -2.11 -7.16 -14.01
C VAL A 113 -1.52 -7.45 -12.65
N ASP A 114 -2.38 -7.67 -11.66
CA ASP A 114 -1.95 -8.09 -10.32
C ASP A 114 -1.28 -9.47 -10.38
N VAL A 115 -0.04 -9.55 -9.89
CA VAL A 115 0.71 -10.80 -9.71
C VAL A 115 0.60 -11.24 -8.26
N TYR A 116 0.88 -10.33 -7.34
CA TYR A 116 0.71 -10.52 -5.91
C TYR A 116 0.02 -9.30 -5.32
N ARG A 117 -1.10 -9.53 -4.63
CA ARG A 117 -1.89 -8.47 -4.00
C ARG A 117 -2.47 -8.91 -2.68
N SER A 118 -2.83 -7.94 -1.85
CA SER A 118 -3.64 -8.20 -0.66
C SER A 118 -5.00 -8.77 -1.05
N THR A 119 -5.51 -9.76 -0.29
CA THR A 119 -6.75 -10.47 -0.61
C THR A 119 -7.97 -9.88 0.11
N GLY A 120 -9.12 -9.98 -0.53
CA GLY A 120 -10.42 -9.66 0.06
C GLY A 120 -10.79 -8.19 0.04
N TYR A 121 -11.96 -7.95 0.58
CA TYR A 121 -12.55 -6.65 0.87
C TYR A 121 -13.54 -6.80 2.02
N TYR A 122 -14.04 -5.73 2.58
CA TYR A 122 -14.96 -5.74 3.71
C TYR A 122 -16.27 -5.00 3.40
N GLN A 123 -17.37 -5.39 4.04
CA GLN A 123 -18.67 -4.71 3.93
C GLN A 123 -18.81 -3.60 4.97
N ASN A 124 -18.36 -3.86 6.20
CA ASN A 124 -18.34 -2.88 7.29
C ASN A 124 -17.24 -3.23 8.30
N PHE A 125 -16.96 -2.33 9.24
CA PHE A 125 -15.87 -2.51 10.20
C PHE A 125 -16.07 -3.63 11.21
N SER A 126 -17.31 -3.91 11.60
CA SER A 126 -17.63 -5.01 12.53
C SER A 126 -17.92 -6.36 11.85
N ASP A 127 -17.74 -6.44 10.54
CA ASP A 127 -17.86 -7.68 9.79
C ASP A 127 -16.75 -8.67 10.20
N ALA A 128 -17.16 -9.92 10.50
CA ALA A 128 -16.22 -10.97 10.89
C ALA A 128 -15.14 -11.21 9.83
N HIS A 129 -15.47 -11.15 8.55
CA HIS A 129 -14.49 -11.27 7.47
C HIS A 129 -13.47 -10.10 7.48
N ASN A 130 -13.94 -8.87 7.75
CA ASN A 130 -13.04 -7.74 7.94
C ASN A 130 -12.05 -7.99 9.08
N LEU A 131 -12.56 -8.37 10.25
CA LEU A 131 -11.75 -8.53 11.46
C LEU A 131 -10.81 -9.74 11.40
N MET A 132 -11.24 -10.84 10.78
CA MET A 132 -10.49 -12.10 10.79
C MET A 132 -9.65 -12.33 9.52
N SER A 133 -9.89 -11.59 8.44
CA SER A 133 -9.22 -11.78 7.16
C SER A 133 -8.73 -10.46 6.56
N TYR A 134 -9.62 -9.67 5.96
CA TYR A 134 -9.23 -8.52 5.14
C TYR A 134 -8.29 -7.54 5.84
N ARG A 135 -8.57 -7.17 7.09
CA ARG A 135 -7.75 -6.25 7.88
C ARG A 135 -6.53 -6.92 8.50
N HIS A 136 -6.64 -8.22 8.77
CA HIS A 136 -5.60 -9.01 9.43
C HIS A 136 -4.39 -9.21 8.51
N THR A 137 -3.22 -9.28 9.08
CA THR A 137 -1.95 -9.53 8.38
C THR A 137 -1.99 -10.74 7.44
N ARG A 138 -2.85 -11.74 7.75
CA ARG A 138 -3.01 -12.95 6.93
C ARG A 138 -3.52 -12.71 5.52
N ALA A 139 -4.12 -11.55 5.24
CA ALA A 139 -4.60 -11.19 3.91
C ALA A 139 -3.58 -10.39 3.07
N HIS A 140 -2.36 -10.22 3.57
CA HIS A 140 -1.35 -9.37 2.97
C HIS A 140 -0.05 -10.13 2.73
N ASN A 141 0.74 -9.68 1.75
CA ASN A 141 2.06 -10.24 1.45
C ASN A 141 3.08 -9.79 2.51
N SER A 142 2.97 -10.34 3.69
CA SER A 142 3.75 -10.00 4.89
C SER A 142 4.10 -11.28 5.68
N LEU A 143 4.21 -11.20 6.99
CA LEU A 143 4.70 -12.28 7.86
C LEU A 143 3.69 -12.55 8.98
N LEU A 144 3.50 -13.84 9.36
CA LEU A 144 2.93 -14.22 10.65
C LEU A 144 4.02 -14.88 11.52
N VAL A 145 3.89 -14.72 12.83
CA VAL A 145 4.75 -15.31 13.83
C VAL A 145 3.92 -16.25 14.69
N ASN A 146 4.12 -17.56 14.58
CA ASN A 146 3.27 -18.58 15.23
C ASN A 146 1.77 -18.44 14.87
N GLY A 147 1.44 -18.01 13.64
CA GLY A 147 0.09 -17.73 13.20
C GLY A 147 -0.46 -16.36 13.64
N ILE A 148 0.28 -15.60 14.44
CA ILE A 148 -0.13 -14.29 14.95
C ILE A 148 0.30 -13.18 14.01
N GLY A 149 -0.63 -12.26 13.72
CA GLY A 149 -0.41 -11.06 12.92
C GLY A 149 -0.17 -9.81 13.76
N GLN A 150 -0.25 -8.67 13.07
CA GLN A 150 -0.11 -7.34 13.67
C GLN A 150 -1.42 -6.88 14.30
N PRO A 151 -1.41 -6.09 15.40
CA PRO A 151 -2.60 -5.54 16.01
C PRO A 151 -3.28 -4.46 15.16
N TYR A 152 -4.57 -4.24 15.37
CA TYR A 152 -5.30 -3.09 14.83
C TYR A 152 -5.12 -1.91 15.77
N SER A 153 -4.00 -1.23 15.63
CA SER A 153 -3.58 -0.16 16.53
C SER A 153 -2.57 0.74 15.84
N THR A 154 -2.54 1.99 16.24
CA THR A 154 -1.45 2.92 15.89
C THR A 154 -0.12 2.55 16.54
N GLU A 155 -0.15 1.74 17.61
CA GLU A 155 1.06 1.22 18.26
C GLU A 155 1.74 0.11 17.45
N GLY A 156 1.00 -0.58 16.56
CA GLY A 156 1.53 -1.58 15.64
C GLY A 156 2.12 -0.95 14.38
N TYR A 157 3.12 -0.09 14.54
CA TYR A 157 3.70 0.70 13.46
C TYR A 157 4.96 0.07 12.86
N GLY A 158 5.29 0.54 11.68
CA GLY A 158 6.57 0.33 11.01
C GLY A 158 7.15 1.64 10.49
N SER A 159 8.23 1.58 9.77
CA SER A 159 8.80 2.74 9.07
C SER A 159 9.62 2.31 7.86
N VAL A 160 9.58 3.11 6.80
CA VAL A 160 10.54 2.98 5.70
C VAL A 160 11.84 3.65 6.14
N MET A 161 12.88 2.85 6.38
CA MET A 161 14.17 3.32 6.88
C MET A 161 15.07 3.89 5.79
N ARG A 162 14.95 3.34 4.58
CA ARG A 162 15.72 3.76 3.40
C ARG A 162 14.93 3.50 2.14
N ALA A 163 15.09 4.37 1.17
CA ALA A 163 14.62 4.15 -0.19
C ALA A 163 15.57 4.84 -1.18
N MET A 164 15.89 4.17 -2.29
CA MET A 164 16.79 4.65 -3.32
C MET A 164 16.30 4.18 -4.69
N GLY A 165 16.13 5.08 -5.62
CA GLY A 165 15.80 4.80 -7.02
C GLY A 165 16.96 5.13 -7.96
N GLY A 166 17.11 4.33 -9.02
CA GLY A 166 18.06 4.55 -10.08
C GLY A 166 17.62 3.89 -11.39
N GLN A 167 18.39 4.08 -12.44
CA GLN A 167 18.07 3.61 -13.80
C GLN A 167 17.89 2.08 -13.88
N HIS A 168 18.68 1.33 -13.10
CA HIS A 168 18.72 -0.13 -13.17
C HIS A 168 18.27 -0.83 -11.90
N ILE A 169 18.19 -0.11 -10.79
CA ILE A 169 17.92 -0.67 -9.46
C ILE A 169 17.07 0.33 -8.69
N SER A 170 16.01 -0.19 -8.05
CA SER A 170 15.27 0.49 -6.99
C SER A 170 15.30 -0.38 -5.72
N TYR A 171 15.42 0.26 -4.56
CA TYR A 171 15.57 -0.44 -3.29
C TYR A 171 14.82 0.29 -2.18
N CYS A 172 14.15 -0.46 -1.31
CA CYS A 172 13.69 0.06 -0.03
C CYS A 172 13.92 -0.93 1.12
N LEU A 173 13.98 -0.37 2.32
CA LEU A 173 14.10 -1.08 3.60
C LEU A 173 12.99 -0.61 4.52
N GLY A 174 12.10 -1.52 4.91
CA GLY A 174 11.11 -1.30 5.95
C GLY A 174 11.50 -1.99 7.25
N ASP A 175 11.22 -1.35 8.38
CA ASP A 175 11.35 -1.91 9.71
C ASP A 175 9.97 -2.00 10.36
N ALA A 176 9.49 -3.21 10.62
CA ALA A 176 8.23 -3.51 11.29
C ALA A 176 8.44 -4.25 12.63
N SER A 177 9.60 -4.09 13.26
CA SER A 177 9.94 -4.74 14.54
C SER A 177 8.98 -4.37 15.67
N HIS A 178 8.32 -3.21 15.59
CA HIS A 178 7.30 -2.76 16.55
C HIS A 178 5.89 -3.26 16.26
N ALA A 179 5.65 -3.79 15.04
CA ALA A 179 4.31 -4.11 14.58
C ALA A 179 3.69 -5.37 15.23
N TYR A 180 4.44 -6.18 15.99
CA TYR A 180 3.98 -7.48 16.51
C TYR A 180 3.97 -7.54 18.04
N ARG A 181 3.93 -6.40 18.74
CA ARG A 181 4.18 -6.36 20.20
C ARG A 181 2.95 -6.48 21.09
N SER A 182 1.74 -6.32 20.55
CA SER A 182 0.53 -6.25 21.36
C SER A 182 -0.70 -6.82 20.65
N ILE A 183 -1.85 -6.77 21.35
CA ILE A 183 -3.17 -6.97 20.76
C ILE A 183 -3.79 -5.61 20.42
N SER A 184 -4.89 -5.63 19.67
CA SER A 184 -5.67 -4.43 19.37
C SER A 184 -6.37 -3.92 20.63
N ASN A 185 -5.90 -2.78 21.13
CA ASN A 185 -6.40 -2.13 22.35
C ASN A 185 -7.14 -0.81 22.08
N ASP A 186 -7.20 -0.38 20.83
CA ASP A 186 -7.99 0.78 20.42
C ASP A 186 -9.48 0.51 20.71
N PRO A 187 -10.19 1.39 21.46
CA PRO A 187 -11.57 1.18 21.88
C PRO A 187 -12.52 0.85 20.73
N MET A 188 -12.35 1.47 19.59
CA MET A 188 -13.18 1.22 18.40
C MET A 188 -13.04 -0.24 17.92
N TRP A 189 -11.81 -0.75 17.84
CA TRP A 189 -11.58 -2.14 17.41
C TRP A 189 -12.03 -3.15 18.47
N VAL A 190 -11.79 -2.87 19.75
CA VAL A 190 -12.27 -3.71 20.85
C VAL A 190 -13.81 -3.84 20.79
N ASP A 191 -14.53 -2.75 20.55
CA ASP A 191 -15.98 -2.78 20.39
C ASP A 191 -16.43 -3.58 19.17
N TYR A 192 -15.77 -3.45 18.04
CA TYR A 192 -16.10 -4.24 16.84
C TYR A 192 -15.84 -5.73 17.03
N PHE A 193 -14.75 -6.12 17.66
CA PHE A 193 -14.50 -7.53 18.04
C PHE A 193 -15.62 -8.07 18.93
N LYS A 194 -16.02 -7.31 19.93
CA LYS A 194 -17.13 -7.66 20.83
C LYS A 194 -18.46 -7.79 20.09
N GLN A 195 -18.78 -6.86 19.19
CA GLN A 195 -20.00 -6.91 18.36
C GLN A 195 -20.02 -8.15 17.46
N ALA A 196 -18.87 -8.53 16.91
CA ALA A 196 -18.73 -9.72 16.07
C ALA A 196 -18.67 -11.03 16.87
N GLY A 197 -18.60 -10.99 18.21
CA GLY A 197 -18.42 -12.18 19.06
C GLY A 197 -17.06 -12.87 18.86
N ILE A 198 -16.02 -12.11 18.48
CA ILE A 198 -14.69 -12.62 18.21
C ILE A 198 -13.76 -12.23 19.36
N GLU A 199 -13.04 -13.19 19.91
CA GLU A 199 -12.01 -12.95 20.91
C GLU A 199 -10.62 -12.80 20.24
N GLN A 200 -9.82 -11.87 20.74
CA GLN A 200 -8.45 -11.67 20.29
C GLN A 200 -7.53 -12.67 21.00
N THR A 201 -7.47 -13.88 20.44
CA THR A 201 -6.64 -14.98 20.98
C THR A 201 -5.58 -15.43 19.96
N PRO A 202 -4.52 -16.13 20.38
CA PRO A 202 -3.54 -16.69 19.45
C PRO A 202 -4.15 -17.61 18.38
N GLU A 203 -5.18 -18.39 18.72
CA GLU A 203 -5.88 -19.26 17.80
C GLU A 203 -6.59 -18.46 16.70
N ASN A 204 -7.04 -17.25 17.02
CA ASN A 204 -7.61 -16.30 16.07
C ASN A 204 -6.57 -15.44 15.35
N GLY A 205 -5.31 -15.58 15.70
CA GLY A 205 -4.20 -14.86 15.09
C GLY A 205 -3.83 -13.54 15.78
N PHE A 206 -4.27 -13.35 17.03
CA PHE A 206 -4.01 -12.14 17.81
C PHE A 206 -3.24 -12.46 19.07
N GLY A 207 -2.27 -11.61 19.42
CA GLY A 207 -1.48 -11.79 20.64
C GLY A 207 -0.13 -11.11 20.57
N ALA A 208 0.60 -11.16 21.68
CA ALA A 208 2.00 -10.79 21.69
C ALA A 208 2.84 -11.87 21.01
N THR A 209 3.91 -11.49 20.36
CA THR A 209 4.87 -12.40 19.76
C THR A 209 6.26 -12.18 20.37
N PRO A 210 7.14 -13.20 20.35
CA PRO A 210 8.51 -13.03 20.78
C PRO A 210 9.41 -12.35 19.73
N LEU A 211 8.85 -11.82 18.66
CA LEU A 211 9.57 -11.11 17.60
C LEU A 211 10.32 -9.90 18.19
N THR A 212 11.61 -9.81 17.90
CA THR A 212 12.47 -8.69 18.30
C THR A 212 12.93 -7.86 17.12
N LYS A 213 12.97 -8.46 15.91
CA LYS A 213 13.37 -7.78 14.68
C LYS A 213 12.61 -8.31 13.47
N TYR A 214 12.07 -7.39 12.67
CA TYR A 214 11.54 -7.66 11.35
C TYR A 214 11.89 -6.50 10.42
N ARG A 215 12.90 -6.70 9.60
CA ARG A 215 13.29 -5.78 8.54
C ARG A 215 13.15 -6.46 7.21
N ARG A 216 12.45 -5.82 6.28
CA ARG A 216 12.26 -6.29 4.91
C ARG A 216 12.99 -5.41 3.94
N HIS A 217 13.88 -6.03 3.19
CA HIS A 217 14.56 -5.44 2.05
C HIS A 217 13.81 -5.81 0.78
N VAL A 218 13.47 -4.82 -0.03
CA VAL A 218 12.89 -5.03 -1.35
C VAL A 218 13.81 -4.39 -2.38
N LEU A 219 14.31 -5.20 -3.30
CA LEU A 219 15.19 -4.80 -4.37
C LEU A 219 14.52 -5.12 -5.71
N MET A 220 14.29 -4.11 -6.52
CA MET A 220 13.87 -4.29 -7.91
C MET A 220 15.07 -4.07 -8.83
N LEU A 221 15.46 -5.13 -9.53
CA LEU A 221 16.44 -5.08 -10.62
C LEU A 221 15.65 -4.94 -11.92
N HIS A 222 15.76 -3.78 -12.54
CA HIS A 222 15.04 -3.48 -13.77
C HIS A 222 15.55 -4.35 -14.93
N PRO A 223 14.70 -4.84 -15.82
CA PRO A 223 13.26 -4.54 -15.89
C PRO A 223 12.34 -5.57 -15.20
N HIS A 224 12.81 -6.75 -14.73
CA HIS A 224 11.89 -7.87 -14.47
C HIS A 224 12.14 -8.67 -13.19
N THR A 225 13.03 -8.22 -12.30
CA THR A 225 13.38 -9.04 -11.13
C THR A 225 13.09 -8.29 -9.83
N VAL A 226 12.37 -8.94 -8.92
CA VAL A 226 12.21 -8.47 -7.55
C VAL A 226 12.83 -9.48 -6.59
N ILE A 227 13.64 -8.99 -5.67
CA ILE A 227 14.23 -9.77 -4.58
C ILE A 227 13.67 -9.22 -3.28
N VAL A 228 13.06 -10.08 -2.47
CA VAL A 228 12.63 -9.77 -1.12
C VAL A 228 13.49 -10.56 -0.14
N TYR A 229 14.08 -9.88 0.82
CA TYR A 229 14.90 -10.48 1.86
C TYR A 229 14.48 -9.95 3.23
N ASP A 230 14.21 -10.87 4.18
CA ASP A 230 13.78 -10.53 5.52
C ASP A 230 14.88 -10.85 6.54
N GLU A 231 15.25 -9.86 7.37
CA GLU A 231 16.00 -10.05 8.59
C GLU A 231 15.02 -10.27 9.74
N LEU A 232 15.05 -11.47 10.32
CA LEU A 232 14.11 -11.89 11.35
C LEU A 232 14.85 -12.34 12.60
N GLU A 233 14.45 -11.83 13.79
CA GLU A 233 14.94 -12.28 15.08
C GLU A 233 13.77 -12.43 16.06
N ALA A 234 13.85 -13.40 16.93
CA ALA A 234 12.91 -13.62 18.01
C ALA A 234 13.67 -14.02 19.28
N SER A 235 13.12 -13.71 20.47
CA SER A 235 13.74 -14.04 21.77
C SER A 235 13.64 -15.54 22.12
N GLU A 236 12.82 -16.29 21.40
CA GLU A 236 12.67 -17.74 21.55
C GLU A 236 12.36 -18.38 20.18
N ALA A 237 12.35 -19.70 20.09
CA ALA A 237 12.05 -20.41 18.85
C ALA A 237 10.61 -20.17 18.40
N VAL A 238 10.43 -19.80 17.13
CA VAL A 238 9.12 -19.51 16.51
C VAL A 238 8.97 -20.16 15.14
N ARG A 239 7.73 -20.31 14.70
CA ARG A 239 7.39 -20.61 13.31
C ARG A 239 7.20 -19.30 12.56
N TRP A 240 7.99 -19.08 11.51
CA TRP A 240 7.82 -18.00 10.57
C TRP A 240 6.89 -18.45 9.42
N GLU A 241 5.86 -17.67 9.15
CA GLU A 241 4.93 -17.93 8.05
C GLU A 241 4.97 -16.75 7.09
N TRP A 242 5.67 -16.94 5.98
CA TRP A 242 5.79 -15.94 4.93
C TRP A 242 4.60 -16.05 3.97
N LEU A 243 3.85 -14.98 3.81
CA LEU A 243 2.59 -14.95 3.07
C LEU A 243 2.79 -14.32 1.69
N LEU A 244 2.23 -14.97 0.68
CA LEU A 244 2.21 -14.50 -0.70
C LEU A 244 0.86 -14.86 -1.33
N HIS A 245 0.12 -13.85 -1.77
CA HIS A 245 -1.22 -13.99 -2.33
C HIS A 245 -1.20 -13.61 -3.82
N SER A 246 -1.75 -14.46 -4.66
CA SER A 246 -1.89 -14.27 -6.11
C SER A 246 -3.34 -14.25 -6.54
#